data_6a294aa963c4d1d6f5968a0387d5af58
#
_entry.id   6a294aa963c4d1d6f5968a0387d5af58
#
_cell.length_a   1.000
_cell.length_b   1.000
_cell.length_c   1.000
_cell.angle_alpha   90.00
_cell.angle_beta   90.00
_cell.angle_gamma   90.00
#
_symmetry.space_group_name_H-M   'P 1'
#
loop_
_entity.id
_entity.type
_entity.pdbx_description
1 polymer ?
#
loop_
_entity_poly.entity_id
_entity_poly.type
_entity_poly.pdbx_seq_one_letter_code
_entity_poly.pdbx_strand_id
1 'polypeptide(L)'
;MATAHDLLLNTVFLIMAMAVLAGAVSSLLSEFGAIALINNIFAPLMKPIWGLPGASITGVVATYLSDNPAIIPFAKDKTFTQYFKKYQVPALCNIGTAFGMGLIVTTFMIAQGKEYIAPALIGNQGAIIGSIISVRLMLRQTKKYYGDQAMEPYDETMTSGDMKDQGEFRLVREGNLFQRILDSLLEGGKN
;
A
#
# COMPACT_ATOMS: atom_id res chain seq x y z
N MET A 1 -3.95 21.74 31.02
CA MET A 1 -5.25 21.48 30.36
C MET A 1 -5.34 22.09 28.95
N ALA A 2 -4.92 23.35 28.73
CA ALA A 2 -4.93 23.97 27.41
C ALA A 2 -4.17 23.17 26.33
N THR A 3 -2.97 22.66 26.64
CA THR A 3 -2.14 21.88 25.71
C THR A 3 -2.78 20.54 25.30
N ALA A 4 -3.44 19.85 26.23
CA ALA A 4 -4.12 18.59 25.94
C ALA A 4 -5.36 18.81 25.06
N HIS A 5 -6.09 19.88 25.32
CA HIS A 5 -7.26 20.27 24.54
C HIS A 5 -6.85 20.67 23.11
N ASP A 6 -5.78 21.47 22.98
CA ASP A 6 -5.24 21.90 21.70
C ASP A 6 -4.71 20.74 20.85
N LEU A 7 -3.95 19.81 21.48
CA LEU A 7 -3.51 18.58 20.84
C LEU A 7 -4.69 17.73 20.34
N LEU A 8 -5.74 17.60 21.16
CA LEU A 8 -6.88 16.75 20.82
C LEU A 8 -7.70 17.36 19.67
N LEU A 9 -7.99 18.64 19.70
CA LEU A 9 -8.84 19.29 18.70
C LEU A 9 -8.08 19.66 17.43
N ASN A 10 -6.89 20.22 17.54
CA ASN A 10 -6.17 20.73 16.39
C ASN A 10 -5.25 19.71 15.72
N THR A 11 -4.76 18.70 16.47
CA THR A 11 -3.86 17.69 15.91
C THR A 11 -4.57 16.37 15.67
N VAL A 12 -5.14 15.78 16.72
CA VAL A 12 -5.72 14.43 16.62
C VAL A 12 -6.97 14.45 15.72
N PHE A 13 -7.88 15.39 15.91
CA PHE A 13 -9.08 15.51 15.09
C PHE A 13 -8.76 15.81 13.63
N LEU A 14 -7.77 16.65 13.38
CA LEU A 14 -7.36 16.96 12.01
C LEU A 14 -6.75 15.72 11.32
N ILE A 15 -5.87 14.98 12.00
CA ILE A 15 -5.30 13.74 11.47
C ILE A 15 -6.39 12.70 11.20
N MET A 16 -7.33 12.52 12.12
CA MET A 16 -8.47 11.61 11.93
C MET A 16 -9.34 12.03 10.73
N ALA A 17 -9.66 13.30 10.61
CA ALA A 17 -10.43 13.81 9.48
C ALA A 17 -9.71 13.58 8.13
N MET A 18 -8.40 13.81 8.10
CA MET A 18 -7.58 13.53 6.91
C MET A 18 -7.49 12.06 6.60
N ALA A 19 -7.40 11.18 7.61
CA ALA A 19 -7.41 9.73 7.42
C ALA A 19 -8.74 9.23 6.82
N VAL A 20 -9.88 9.72 7.35
CA VAL A 20 -11.22 9.40 6.82
C VAL A 20 -11.36 9.87 5.37
N LEU A 21 -10.96 11.10 5.06
CA LEU A 21 -11.02 11.64 3.70
C LEU A 21 -10.10 10.86 2.74
N ALA A 22 -8.88 10.55 3.18
CA ALA A 22 -7.93 9.75 2.38
C ALA A 22 -8.47 8.35 2.12
N GLY A 23 -9.07 7.70 3.12
CA GLY A 23 -9.73 6.40 2.98
C GLY A 23 -10.90 6.45 1.99
N ALA A 24 -11.74 7.48 2.07
CA ALA A 24 -12.85 7.69 1.14
C ALA A 24 -12.37 7.89 -0.30
N VAL A 25 -11.35 8.73 -0.51
CA VAL A 25 -10.73 8.95 -1.83
C VAL A 25 -10.09 7.67 -2.35
N SER A 26 -9.39 6.93 -1.50
CA SER A 26 -8.78 5.63 -1.84
C SER A 26 -9.84 4.64 -2.34
N SER A 27 -10.96 4.53 -1.62
CA SER A 27 -12.05 3.64 -1.99
C SER A 27 -12.70 4.03 -3.32
N LEU A 28 -12.89 5.34 -3.57
CA LEU A 28 -13.33 5.85 -4.88
C LEU A 28 -12.35 5.51 -6.00
N LEU A 29 -11.06 5.74 -5.80
CA LEU A 29 -10.04 5.41 -6.80
C LEU A 29 -10.03 3.91 -7.13
N SER A 30 -10.25 3.06 -6.11
CA SER A 30 -10.39 1.61 -6.30
C SER A 30 -11.62 1.28 -7.15
N GLU A 31 -12.76 1.87 -6.83
CA GLU A 31 -14.03 1.63 -7.53
C GLU A 31 -13.97 2.02 -9.00
N PHE A 32 -13.35 3.14 -9.32
CA PHE A 32 -13.16 3.60 -10.71
C PHE A 32 -12.02 2.91 -11.46
N GLY A 33 -11.36 1.95 -10.84
CA GLY A 33 -10.25 1.20 -11.46
C GLY A 33 -8.96 1.99 -11.60
N ALA A 34 -8.83 3.16 -10.95
CA ALA A 34 -7.61 3.94 -10.96
C ALA A 34 -6.44 3.16 -10.31
N ILE A 35 -6.74 2.36 -9.28
CA ILE A 35 -5.75 1.47 -8.65
C ILE A 35 -5.28 0.40 -9.64
N ALA A 36 -6.20 -0.19 -10.43
CA ALA A 36 -5.84 -1.17 -11.45
C ALA A 36 -4.93 -0.54 -12.53
N LEU A 37 -5.22 0.71 -12.94
CA LEU A 37 -4.37 1.45 -13.87
C LEU A 37 -2.97 1.69 -13.29
N ILE A 38 -2.88 2.13 -12.04
CA ILE A 38 -1.61 2.32 -11.33
C ILE A 38 -0.85 1.00 -11.26
N ASN A 39 -1.53 -0.09 -10.90
CA ASN A 39 -0.93 -1.42 -10.83
C ASN A 39 -0.35 -1.83 -12.21
N ASN A 40 -1.08 -1.67 -13.28
CA ASN A 40 -0.61 -2.02 -14.64
C ASN A 40 0.63 -1.22 -15.06
N ILE A 41 0.67 0.08 -14.74
CA ILE A 41 1.81 0.95 -15.07
C ILE A 41 3.04 0.59 -14.23
N PHE A 42 2.86 0.36 -12.93
CA PHE A 42 3.98 0.20 -11.99
C PHE A 42 4.38 -1.26 -11.75
N ALA A 43 3.50 -2.25 -12.03
CA ALA A 43 3.83 -3.67 -11.87
C ALA A 43 5.14 -4.09 -12.55
N PRO A 44 5.42 -3.72 -13.81
CA PRO A 44 6.67 -4.09 -14.46
C PRO A 44 7.90 -3.47 -13.80
N LEU A 45 7.75 -2.33 -13.11
CA LEU A 45 8.84 -1.63 -12.41
C LEU A 45 9.18 -2.27 -11.06
N MET A 46 8.26 -3.04 -10.45
CA MET A 46 8.49 -3.64 -9.14
C MET A 46 9.66 -4.62 -9.15
N LYS A 47 9.78 -5.45 -10.17
CA LYS A 47 10.85 -6.45 -10.26
C LYS A 47 12.24 -5.84 -10.42
N PRO A 48 12.51 -4.91 -11.37
CA PRO A 48 13.83 -4.32 -11.54
C PRO A 48 14.22 -3.37 -10.40
N ILE A 49 13.27 -2.63 -9.81
CA ILE A 49 13.56 -1.61 -8.82
C ILE A 49 13.63 -2.22 -7.41
N TRP A 50 12.59 -2.92 -6.97
CA TRP A 50 12.51 -3.49 -5.60
C TRP A 50 12.92 -4.97 -5.54
N GLY A 51 12.84 -5.70 -6.65
CA GLY A 51 13.10 -7.15 -6.69
C GLY A 51 11.90 -7.98 -6.25
N LEU A 52 10.70 -7.39 -6.21
CA LEU A 52 9.43 -8.03 -5.85
C LEU A 52 8.59 -8.33 -7.10
N PRO A 53 7.66 -9.29 -7.04
CA PRO A 53 6.69 -9.51 -8.12
C PRO A 53 5.83 -8.28 -8.38
N GLY A 54 5.28 -8.16 -9.59
CA GLY A 54 4.39 -7.05 -9.95
C GLY A 54 3.17 -6.92 -9.04
N ALA A 55 2.62 -8.03 -8.57
CA ALA A 55 1.50 -8.06 -7.63
C ALA A 55 1.77 -7.24 -6.34
N SER A 56 3.02 -7.06 -5.93
CA SER A 56 3.37 -6.28 -4.74
C SER A 56 2.93 -4.81 -4.81
N ILE A 57 2.72 -4.25 -6.01
CA ILE A 57 2.26 -2.87 -6.16
C ILE A 57 0.89 -2.64 -5.51
N THR A 58 0.00 -3.63 -5.53
CA THR A 58 -1.31 -3.53 -4.86
C THR A 58 -1.16 -3.28 -3.36
N GLY A 59 -0.24 -4.02 -2.71
CA GLY A 59 0.06 -3.80 -1.30
C GLY A 59 0.71 -2.45 -1.02
N VAL A 60 1.62 -1.98 -1.91
CA VAL A 60 2.24 -0.65 -1.82
C VAL A 60 1.20 0.46 -1.91
N VAL A 61 0.30 0.37 -2.90
CA VAL A 61 -0.76 1.37 -3.09
C VAL A 61 -1.70 1.37 -1.89
N ALA A 62 -2.11 0.19 -1.41
CA ALA A 62 -2.97 0.08 -0.23
C ALA A 62 -2.35 0.74 1.00
N THR A 63 -1.07 0.51 1.28
CA THR A 63 -0.38 1.14 2.42
C THR A 63 -0.16 2.63 2.24
N TYR A 64 0.10 3.10 1.03
CA TYR A 64 0.26 4.53 0.74
C TYR A 64 -1.03 5.31 0.95
N LEU A 65 -2.17 4.72 0.54
CA LEU A 65 -3.50 5.31 0.65
C LEU A 65 -4.11 5.19 2.05
N SER A 66 -3.64 4.23 2.87
CA SER A 66 -4.13 3.96 4.21
C SER A 66 -2.97 4.07 5.23
N ASP A 67 -2.59 2.94 5.87
CA ASP A 67 -1.51 2.90 6.85
C ASP A 67 -0.69 1.59 6.75
N ASN A 68 0.33 1.47 7.62
CA ASN A 68 1.24 0.32 7.60
C ASN A 68 0.53 -1.04 7.80
N PRO A 69 -0.46 -1.20 8.70
CA PRO A 69 -1.18 -2.47 8.87
C PRO A 69 -1.94 -2.95 7.64
N ALA A 70 -2.24 -2.08 6.67
CA ALA A 70 -2.98 -2.45 5.46
C ALA A 70 -2.31 -3.55 4.63
N ILE A 71 -1.00 -3.78 4.78
CA ILE A 71 -0.27 -4.86 4.11
C ILE A 71 -0.53 -6.24 4.73
N ILE A 72 -0.92 -6.31 6.00
CA ILE A 72 -1.05 -7.58 6.74
C ILE A 72 -2.14 -8.49 6.16
N PRO A 73 -3.34 -8.01 5.83
CA PRO A 73 -4.35 -8.82 5.14
C PRO A 73 -3.83 -9.44 3.85
N PHE A 74 -3.10 -8.69 3.04
CA PHE A 74 -2.50 -9.19 1.80
C PHE A 74 -1.47 -10.30 2.06
N ALA A 75 -0.63 -10.15 3.08
CA ALA A 75 0.35 -11.17 3.44
C ALA A 75 -0.28 -12.47 3.98
N LYS A 76 -1.55 -12.43 4.39
CA LYS A 76 -2.33 -13.59 4.85
C LYS A 76 -3.24 -14.17 3.77
N ASP A 77 -3.52 -13.42 2.70
CA ASP A 77 -4.38 -13.86 1.62
C ASP A 77 -3.62 -14.81 0.68
N LYS A 78 -4.09 -16.05 0.60
CA LYS A 78 -3.49 -17.08 -0.25
C LYS A 78 -3.56 -16.71 -1.73
N THR A 79 -4.63 -16.06 -2.18
CA THR A 79 -4.80 -15.65 -3.57
C THR A 79 -3.78 -14.59 -3.98
N PHE A 80 -3.33 -13.79 -3.03
CA PHE A 80 -2.31 -12.78 -3.22
C PHE A 80 -0.89 -13.36 -3.04
N THR A 81 -0.66 -14.14 -1.99
CA THR A 81 0.66 -14.69 -1.66
C THR A 81 1.15 -15.76 -2.64
N GLN A 82 0.26 -16.35 -3.45
CA GLN A 82 0.62 -17.27 -4.53
C GLN A 82 1.65 -16.69 -5.52
N TYR A 83 1.69 -15.37 -5.69
CA TYR A 83 2.64 -14.69 -6.58
C TYR A 83 4.03 -14.50 -5.98
N PHE A 84 4.21 -14.89 -4.71
CA PHE A 84 5.43 -14.62 -3.94
C PHE A 84 6.16 -15.91 -3.57
N LYS A 85 7.47 -15.82 -3.56
CA LYS A 85 8.33 -16.83 -2.96
C LYS A 85 8.46 -16.60 -1.45
N LYS A 86 8.80 -17.64 -0.68
CA LYS A 86 8.93 -17.58 0.79
C LYS A 86 9.78 -16.40 1.28
N TYR A 87 10.90 -16.10 0.64
CA TYR A 87 11.77 -14.98 1.03
C TYR A 87 11.22 -13.60 0.68
N GLN A 88 10.20 -13.50 -0.18
CA GLN A 88 9.67 -12.22 -0.67
C GLN A 88 8.57 -11.65 0.23
N VAL A 89 7.80 -12.48 0.92
CA VAL A 89 6.67 -12.04 1.75
C VAL A 89 7.11 -11.14 2.92
N PRO A 90 8.18 -11.44 3.68
CA PRO A 90 8.67 -10.52 4.69
C PRO A 90 9.11 -9.17 4.11
N ALA A 91 9.72 -9.18 2.92
CA ALA A 91 10.13 -7.95 2.24
C ALA A 91 8.93 -7.14 1.72
N LEU A 92 7.83 -7.79 1.34
CA LEU A 92 6.57 -7.14 1.04
C LEU A 92 6.04 -6.37 2.26
N CYS A 93 6.02 -6.99 3.45
CA CYS A 93 5.60 -6.32 4.67
C CYS A 93 6.51 -5.13 5.01
N ASN A 94 7.80 -5.22 4.73
CA ASN A 94 8.75 -4.13 4.95
C ASN A 94 8.52 -2.92 4.02
N ILE A 95 8.05 -3.15 2.79
CA ILE A 95 7.75 -2.04 1.86
C ILE A 95 6.59 -1.18 2.38
N GLY A 96 5.62 -1.80 3.05
CA GLY A 96 4.52 -1.09 3.71
C GLY A 96 5.00 -0.07 4.75
N THR A 97 6.07 -0.39 5.48
CA THR A 97 6.64 0.53 6.48
C THR A 97 7.16 1.83 5.86
N ALA A 98 7.71 1.78 4.64
CA ALA A 98 8.22 2.96 3.96
C ALA A 98 7.11 3.85 3.36
N PHE A 99 5.99 3.26 2.97
CA PHE A 99 4.89 3.95 2.29
C PHE A 99 3.67 4.21 3.18
N GLY A 100 3.61 3.61 4.36
CA GLY A 100 2.44 3.73 5.23
C GLY A 100 2.12 5.18 5.58
N MET A 101 0.83 5.51 5.49
CA MET A 101 0.28 6.86 5.68
C MET A 101 0.82 7.92 4.70
N GLY A 102 1.44 7.53 3.58
CA GLY A 102 2.08 8.47 2.67
C GLY A 102 1.14 9.55 2.15
N LEU A 103 -0.07 9.18 1.73
CA LEU A 103 -1.08 10.14 1.29
C LEU A 103 -1.56 11.02 2.44
N ILE A 104 -1.83 10.45 3.60
CA ILE A 104 -2.34 11.16 4.79
C ILE A 104 -1.33 12.20 5.25
N VAL A 105 -0.06 11.81 5.43
CA VAL A 105 1.01 12.71 5.86
C VAL A 105 1.26 13.81 4.83
N THR A 106 1.30 13.46 3.55
CA THR A 106 1.52 14.43 2.46
C THR A 106 0.40 15.48 2.43
N THR A 107 -0.85 15.05 2.49
CA THR A 107 -2.01 15.97 2.47
C THR A 107 -2.07 16.82 3.74
N PHE A 108 -1.75 16.23 4.90
CA PHE A 108 -1.65 16.98 6.16
C PHE A 108 -0.59 18.08 6.08
N MET A 109 0.61 17.79 5.58
CA MET A 109 1.67 18.79 5.42
C MET A 109 1.25 19.92 4.47
N ILE A 110 0.66 19.57 3.32
CA ILE A 110 0.19 20.57 2.34
C ILE A 110 -0.92 21.47 2.94
N ALA A 111 -1.78 20.91 3.77
CA ALA A 111 -2.84 21.66 4.46
C ALA A 111 -2.32 22.68 5.47
N GLN A 112 -1.09 22.52 5.99
CA GLN A 112 -0.48 23.50 6.90
C GLN A 112 -0.03 24.78 6.21
N GLY A 113 0.23 24.76 4.90
CA GLY A 113 0.62 25.94 4.13
C GLY A 113 1.42 25.60 2.88
N LYS A 114 1.49 26.58 1.97
CA LYS A 114 2.19 26.39 0.68
C LYS A 114 3.68 26.08 0.84
N GLU A 115 4.30 26.58 1.89
CA GLU A 115 5.71 26.34 2.23
C GLU A 115 6.02 24.87 2.51
N TYR A 116 5.02 24.05 2.88
CA TYR A 116 5.19 22.63 3.16
C TYR A 116 4.99 21.71 1.94
N ILE A 117 4.60 22.25 0.80
CA ILE A 117 4.41 21.45 -0.43
C ILE A 117 5.73 20.81 -0.87
N ALA A 118 6.79 21.62 -0.98
CA ALA A 118 8.11 21.10 -1.39
C ALA A 118 8.70 20.08 -0.40
N PRO A 119 8.72 20.34 0.92
CA PRO A 119 9.12 19.33 1.91
C PRO A 119 8.31 18.04 1.84
N ALA A 120 6.98 18.12 1.65
CA ALA A 120 6.14 16.93 1.53
C ALA A 120 6.49 16.07 0.31
N LEU A 121 6.70 16.69 -0.84
CA LEU A 121 7.12 15.99 -2.07
C LEU A 121 8.52 15.40 -1.95
N ILE A 122 9.47 16.11 -1.33
CA ILE A 122 10.82 15.60 -1.07
C ILE A 122 10.76 14.40 -0.12
N GLY A 123 9.91 14.44 0.91
CA GLY A 123 9.68 13.33 1.82
C GLY A 123 9.20 12.08 1.09
N ASN A 124 8.26 12.21 0.15
CA ASN A 124 7.81 11.09 -0.68
C ASN A 124 8.94 10.50 -1.55
N GLN A 125 9.79 11.34 -2.15
CA GLN A 125 10.95 10.84 -2.90
C GLN A 125 11.92 10.09 -1.98
N GLY A 126 12.15 10.60 -0.77
CA GLY A 126 12.96 9.93 0.26
C GLY A 126 12.39 8.57 0.65
N ALA A 127 11.07 8.46 0.79
CA ALA A 127 10.40 7.19 1.06
C ALA A 127 10.60 6.17 -0.07
N ILE A 128 10.51 6.59 -1.32
CA ILE A 128 10.78 5.72 -2.48
C ILE A 128 12.21 5.19 -2.44
N ILE A 129 13.21 6.06 -2.29
CA ILE A 129 14.62 5.67 -2.25
C ILE A 129 14.89 4.77 -1.04
N GLY A 130 14.40 5.15 0.14
CA GLY A 130 14.53 4.36 1.36
C GLY A 130 13.91 2.98 1.24
N SER A 131 12.75 2.87 0.61
CA SER A 131 12.06 1.59 0.37
C SER A 131 12.88 0.66 -0.54
N ILE A 132 13.49 1.20 -1.61
CA ILE A 132 14.32 0.42 -2.52
C ILE A 132 15.49 -0.21 -1.77
N ILE A 133 16.20 0.58 -0.98
CA ILE A 133 17.36 0.11 -0.21
C ILE A 133 16.90 -0.92 0.83
N SER A 134 15.90 -0.58 1.63
CA SER A 134 15.39 -1.41 2.73
C SER A 134 14.88 -2.77 2.23
N VAL A 135 14.02 -2.75 1.21
CA VAL A 135 13.46 -3.99 0.62
C VAL A 135 14.54 -4.86 0.01
N ARG A 136 15.50 -4.30 -0.71
CA ARG A 136 16.61 -5.08 -1.29
C ARG A 136 17.51 -5.69 -0.24
N LEU A 137 17.79 -4.98 0.85
CA LEU A 137 18.52 -5.53 1.99
C LEU A 137 17.74 -6.65 2.66
N MET A 138 16.44 -6.44 2.89
CA MET A 138 15.55 -7.46 3.47
C MET A 138 15.50 -8.71 2.60
N LEU A 139 15.35 -8.58 1.27
CA LEU A 139 15.36 -9.72 0.34
C LEU A 139 16.65 -10.54 0.42
N ARG A 140 17.80 -9.88 0.58
CA ARG A 140 19.09 -10.58 0.74
C ARG A 140 19.14 -11.36 2.05
N GLN A 141 18.70 -10.74 3.14
CA GLN A 141 18.70 -11.37 4.46
C GLN A 141 17.71 -12.53 4.54
N THR A 142 16.49 -12.34 4.08
CA THR A 142 15.46 -13.37 4.08
C THR A 142 15.83 -14.54 3.17
N LYS A 143 16.42 -14.27 2.00
CA LYS A 143 16.93 -15.32 1.14
C LYS A 143 18.02 -16.17 1.83
N LYS A 144 18.89 -15.53 2.59
CA LYS A 144 19.93 -16.22 3.39
C LYS A 144 19.30 -17.03 4.54
N TYR A 145 18.27 -16.47 5.18
CA TYR A 145 17.56 -17.12 6.29
C TYR A 145 16.83 -18.40 5.86
N TYR A 146 16.12 -18.35 4.75
CA TYR A 146 15.38 -19.52 4.21
C TYR A 146 16.26 -20.52 3.47
N GLY A 147 17.49 -20.17 3.09
CA GLY A 147 18.43 -21.05 2.42
C GLY A 147 17.84 -21.69 1.16
N ASP A 148 17.84 -23.02 1.11
CA ASP A 148 17.33 -23.79 -0.04
C ASP A 148 15.81 -23.61 -0.25
N GLN A 149 15.06 -23.39 0.81
CA GLN A 149 13.60 -23.15 0.73
C GLN A 149 13.22 -21.74 0.26
N ALA A 150 14.19 -20.83 0.12
CA ALA A 150 13.91 -19.45 -0.27
C ALA A 150 13.16 -19.34 -1.61
N MET A 151 13.47 -20.23 -2.55
CA MET A 151 12.90 -20.22 -3.90
C MET A 151 11.55 -20.95 -4.02
N GLU A 152 11.12 -21.64 -2.97
CA GLU A 152 9.82 -22.29 -2.94
C GLU A 152 8.68 -21.26 -2.95
N PRO A 153 7.51 -21.60 -3.53
CA PRO A 153 6.31 -20.79 -3.39
C PRO A 153 5.99 -20.58 -1.91
N TYR A 154 5.45 -19.41 -1.58
CA TYR A 154 5.03 -19.14 -0.20
C TYR A 154 3.89 -20.05 0.24
N ASP A 155 2.96 -20.33 -0.68
CA ASP A 155 1.90 -21.32 -0.49
C ASP A 155 2.30 -22.64 -1.15
N GLU A 156 2.43 -23.71 -0.35
CA GLU A 156 2.84 -25.04 -0.81
C GLU A 156 1.83 -25.72 -1.73
N THR A 157 0.62 -25.19 -1.84
CA THR A 157 -0.46 -25.73 -2.69
C THR A 157 -0.34 -25.33 -4.16
N MET A 158 0.62 -24.44 -4.51
CA MET A 158 0.74 -23.87 -5.87
C MET A 158 2.00 -24.37 -6.60
N THR A 159 1.81 -24.83 -7.83
CA THR A 159 2.91 -25.24 -8.71
C THR A 159 3.44 -24.01 -9.47
N SER A 160 4.75 -24.01 -9.76
CA SER A 160 5.45 -22.89 -10.44
C SER A 160 4.85 -22.47 -11.81
N GLY A 161 3.88 -23.21 -12.34
CA GLY A 161 3.15 -22.91 -13.58
C GLY A 161 2.04 -21.85 -13.41
N ASP A 162 1.45 -21.77 -12.21
CA ASP A 162 0.29 -20.93 -11.94
C ASP A 162 0.64 -19.44 -11.70
N MET A 163 1.94 -19.12 -11.63
CA MET A 163 2.45 -17.77 -11.39
C MET A 163 2.30 -16.82 -12.59
N LYS A 164 1.77 -17.28 -13.74
CA LYS A 164 1.76 -16.49 -14.98
C LYS A 164 0.54 -15.61 -15.18
N ASP A 165 -0.57 -15.87 -14.49
CA ASP A 165 -1.79 -15.11 -14.65
C ASP A 165 -1.89 -14.03 -13.57
N GLN A 166 -1.37 -12.84 -13.85
CA GLN A 166 -1.56 -11.66 -13.04
C GLN A 166 -2.98 -11.11 -13.33
N GLY A 167 -3.97 -11.75 -12.72
CA GLY A 167 -5.35 -11.35 -12.85
C GLY A 167 -5.59 -9.92 -12.32
N GLU A 168 -6.27 -9.12 -13.11
CA GLU A 168 -6.79 -7.80 -12.75
C GLU A 168 -7.71 -7.94 -11.53
N PHE A 169 -7.26 -7.52 -10.35
CA PHE A 169 -8.14 -7.36 -9.19
C PHE A 169 -8.93 -6.07 -9.34
N ARG A 170 -10.08 -6.15 -9.95
CA ARG A 170 -11.07 -5.08 -9.97
C ARG A 170 -12.22 -5.45 -9.05
N LEU A 171 -12.35 -4.73 -7.96
CA LEU A 171 -13.54 -4.80 -7.11
C LEU A 171 -14.68 -4.05 -7.83
N VAL A 172 -15.59 -4.81 -8.47
CA VAL A 172 -16.77 -4.22 -9.12
C VAL A 172 -17.96 -4.42 -8.18
N ARG A 173 -18.45 -3.32 -7.60
CA ARG A 173 -19.69 -3.34 -6.82
C ARG A 173 -20.90 -3.34 -7.73
N GLU A 174 -21.93 -4.09 -7.35
CA GLU A 174 -23.22 -4.07 -8.02
C GLU A 174 -24.01 -2.82 -7.61
N GLY A 175 -24.66 -2.15 -8.57
CA GLY A 175 -25.51 -1.00 -8.29
C GLY A 175 -25.36 0.16 -9.28
N ASN A 176 -26.19 1.19 -9.13
CA ASN A 176 -26.14 2.43 -9.90
C ASN A 176 -24.86 3.23 -9.55
N LEU A 177 -24.37 4.04 -10.50
CA LEU A 177 -23.15 4.86 -10.32
C LEU A 177 -23.19 5.67 -9.02
N PHE A 178 -24.30 6.29 -8.70
CA PHE A 178 -24.47 7.08 -7.47
C PHE A 178 -24.35 6.23 -6.21
N GLN A 179 -24.96 5.04 -6.22
CA GLN A 179 -24.93 4.10 -5.10
C GLN A 179 -23.50 3.58 -4.88
N ARG A 180 -22.79 3.25 -5.94
CA ARG A 180 -21.38 2.82 -5.91
C ARG A 180 -20.46 3.90 -5.34
N ILE A 181 -20.68 5.17 -5.72
CA ILE A 181 -19.92 6.31 -5.17
C ILE A 181 -20.20 6.46 -3.68
N LEU A 182 -21.48 6.43 -3.27
CA LEU A 182 -21.87 6.60 -1.87
C LEU A 182 -21.32 5.47 -0.99
N ASP A 183 -21.47 4.23 -1.43
CA ASP A 183 -20.98 3.06 -0.70
C ASP A 183 -19.44 3.08 -0.58
N SER A 184 -18.73 3.50 -1.65
CA SER A 184 -17.28 3.64 -1.63
C SER A 184 -16.81 4.70 -0.63
N LEU A 185 -17.48 5.84 -0.58
CA LEU A 185 -17.15 6.91 0.37
C LEU A 185 -17.41 6.47 1.82
N LEU A 186 -18.54 5.81 2.07
CA LEU A 186 -18.91 5.36 3.41
C LEU A 186 -17.98 4.23 3.93
N GLU A 187 -17.59 3.31 3.07
CA GLU A 187 -16.73 2.20 3.46
C GLU A 187 -15.28 2.65 3.63
N GLY A 188 -14.78 3.49 2.72
CA GLY A 188 -13.44 4.05 2.81
C GLY A 188 -13.23 4.94 4.04
N GLY A 189 -14.28 5.60 4.51
CA GLY A 189 -14.23 6.40 5.73
C GLY A 189 -14.32 5.61 7.05
N LYS A 190 -14.59 4.30 6.99
CA LYS A 190 -14.67 3.42 8.18
C LYS A 190 -13.34 2.77 8.56
N ASN A 191 -12.39 2.76 7.64
CA ASN A 191 -11.05 2.22 7.84
C ASN A 191 -10.09 3.31 8.32
#